data_81419acd5d1b133651d957dba9927285
#
_entry.id   81419acd5d1b133651d957dba9927285
#
_cell.length_a   1.000
_cell.length_b   1.000
_cell.length_c   1.000
_cell.angle_alpha   90.00
_cell.angle_beta   90.00
_cell.angle_gamma   90.00
#
_symmetry.space_group_name_H-M   'P 1'
#
loop_
_entity.id
_entity.type
_entity.pdbx_description
1 polymer ?
#
loop_
_entity_poly.entity_id
_entity_poly.type
_entity_poly.pdbx_seq_one_letter_code
_entity_poly.pdbx_strand_id
1 'polypeptide(L)'
;MKIRLFLILFAHVLQVQASDIEREQRYAELVQQTLKTGDIVWLKHKERKFIALYTQTEQSKNLGTAIILHDQGGYPDQFPLIHGLRIELPAHRWASLSLQLPILEEGAPVEDYQSLRAETLARIDTAVNFLQQNNVEKVVLVGFGLGASDALAYAAQNNAIKALALISTFVPADKQKQQQFITQLSALNIPVLDIYAENDWLKTRLTARKRRLAGRDNADFRQIIMPDTGHAWRHAEVLLIKRVYSWLSRQFL
;
A
#
# COMPACT_ATOMS: atom_id res chain seq x y z
N MET A 1 -61.37 8.05 24.43
CA MET A 1 -60.09 8.78 24.27
C MET A 1 -59.07 7.78 23.65
N LYS A 2 -58.82 7.86 22.33
CA LYS A 2 -57.94 6.91 21.62
C LYS A 2 -56.57 7.55 21.48
N ILE A 3 -55.61 7.04 22.26
CA ILE A 3 -54.19 7.44 22.17
C ILE A 3 -53.59 6.80 20.91
N ARG A 4 -53.24 7.60 19.92
CA ARG A 4 -52.47 7.15 18.75
C ARG A 4 -50.99 7.20 19.12
N LEU A 5 -50.40 6.01 19.26
CA LEU A 5 -48.96 5.82 19.45
C LEU A 5 -48.27 6.08 18.10
N PHE A 6 -47.51 7.17 18.00
CA PHE A 6 -46.67 7.47 16.84
C PHE A 6 -45.31 6.74 17.05
N LEU A 7 -45.09 5.68 16.29
CA LEU A 7 -43.81 4.99 16.22
C LEU A 7 -42.86 5.84 15.33
N ILE A 8 -41.91 6.55 15.94
CA ILE A 8 -40.85 7.23 15.19
C ILE A 8 -39.79 6.17 14.88
N LEU A 9 -39.71 5.76 13.60
CA LEU A 9 -38.67 4.89 13.07
C LEU A 9 -37.39 5.73 12.93
N PHE A 10 -36.41 5.57 13.83
CA PHE A 10 -35.08 6.11 13.66
C PHE A 10 -34.35 5.29 12.58
N ALA A 11 -34.35 5.79 11.35
CA ALA A 11 -33.46 5.26 10.31
C ALA A 11 -32.02 5.64 10.69
N HIS A 12 -31.23 4.67 11.17
CA HIS A 12 -29.78 4.82 11.27
C HIS A 12 -29.23 4.90 9.85
N VAL A 13 -28.98 6.09 9.36
CA VAL A 13 -28.19 6.30 8.17
C VAL A 13 -26.75 5.89 8.53
N LEU A 14 -26.34 4.70 8.07
CA LEU A 14 -24.92 4.33 8.09
C LEU A 14 -24.19 5.36 7.25
N GLN A 15 -23.55 6.31 7.89
CA GLN A 15 -22.61 7.22 7.22
C GLN A 15 -21.45 6.36 6.71
N VAL A 16 -21.49 6.02 5.44
CA VAL A 16 -20.29 5.50 4.74
C VAL A 16 -19.33 6.68 4.69
N GLN A 17 -18.27 6.60 5.46
CA GLN A 17 -17.24 7.61 5.49
C GLN A 17 -16.58 7.64 4.12
N ALA A 18 -16.81 8.71 3.36
CA ALA A 18 -16.23 8.92 2.05
C ALA A 18 -14.78 9.40 2.19
N SER A 19 -13.95 9.12 1.18
CA SER A 19 -12.58 9.67 1.14
C SER A 19 -12.60 11.21 1.12
N ASP A 20 -11.59 11.83 1.73
CA ASP A 20 -11.36 13.28 1.70
C ASP A 20 -10.80 13.70 0.32
N ILE A 21 -11.72 13.90 -0.62
CA ILE A 21 -11.39 14.25 -2.01
C ILE A 21 -10.65 15.60 -2.11
N GLU A 22 -11.01 16.57 -1.27
CA GLU A 22 -10.36 17.88 -1.29
C GLU A 22 -8.89 17.77 -0.84
N ARG A 23 -8.61 16.94 0.15
CA ARG A 23 -7.24 16.67 0.61
C ARG A 23 -6.43 15.93 -0.44
N GLU A 24 -7.01 14.94 -1.10
CA GLU A 24 -6.38 14.25 -2.24
C GLU A 24 -6.07 15.24 -3.37
N GLN A 25 -6.98 16.16 -3.66
CA GLN A 25 -6.78 17.20 -4.68
C GLN A 25 -5.65 18.16 -4.30
N ARG A 26 -5.59 18.61 -3.05
CA ARG A 26 -4.47 19.45 -2.55
C ARG A 26 -3.13 18.73 -2.72
N TYR A 27 -3.07 17.43 -2.45
CA TYR A 27 -1.85 16.65 -2.70
C TYR A 27 -1.52 16.53 -4.19
N ALA A 28 -2.51 16.35 -5.05
CA ALA A 28 -2.32 16.33 -6.49
C ALA A 28 -1.75 17.66 -7.00
N GLU A 29 -2.28 18.79 -6.54
CA GLU A 29 -1.80 20.12 -6.87
C GLU A 29 -0.37 20.36 -6.37
N LEU A 30 -0.07 19.96 -5.12
CA LEU A 30 1.28 20.03 -4.56
C LEU A 30 2.28 19.26 -5.44
N VAL A 31 1.93 18.04 -5.80
CA VAL A 31 2.80 17.18 -6.62
C VAL A 31 2.99 17.77 -8.02
N GLN A 32 1.94 18.30 -8.64
CA GLN A 32 2.04 18.97 -9.96
C GLN A 32 3.01 20.16 -9.95
N GLN A 33 3.11 20.87 -8.82
CA GLN A 33 4.01 22.02 -8.68
C GLN A 33 5.45 21.62 -8.31
N THR A 34 5.65 20.48 -7.67
CA THR A 34 6.93 20.11 -7.05
C THR A 34 7.64 18.93 -7.70
N LEU A 35 6.96 18.16 -8.55
CA LEU A 35 7.51 16.96 -9.19
C LEU A 35 8.71 17.33 -10.08
N LYS A 36 9.87 16.70 -9.79
CA LYS A 36 11.11 16.90 -10.55
C LYS A 36 11.48 15.71 -11.43
N THR A 37 10.97 14.52 -11.10
CA THR A 37 11.36 13.27 -11.76
C THR A 37 10.14 12.39 -11.97
N GLY A 38 10.02 11.81 -13.15
CA GLY A 38 8.88 10.99 -13.55
C GLY A 38 7.70 11.82 -14.09
N ASP A 39 6.63 11.13 -14.43
CA ASP A 39 5.45 11.67 -15.08
C ASP A 39 4.21 11.51 -14.20
N ILE A 40 3.31 12.49 -14.24
CA ILE A 40 2.00 12.39 -13.62
C ILE A 40 1.06 11.62 -14.54
N VAL A 41 0.55 10.52 -14.05
CA VAL A 41 -0.46 9.70 -14.73
C VAL A 41 -1.80 9.90 -14.03
N TRP A 42 -2.82 10.34 -14.77
CA TRP A 42 -4.18 10.41 -14.27
C TRP A 42 -4.89 9.09 -14.54
N LEU A 43 -5.18 8.36 -13.48
CA LEU A 43 -5.99 7.16 -13.54
C LEU A 43 -7.45 7.48 -13.21
N LYS A 44 -8.38 6.64 -13.69
CA LYS A 44 -9.81 6.83 -13.44
C LYS A 44 -10.44 5.52 -12.99
N HIS A 45 -11.10 5.55 -11.82
CA HIS A 45 -12.01 4.48 -11.40
C HIS A 45 -13.42 5.04 -11.26
N LYS A 46 -14.38 4.51 -12.02
CA LYS A 46 -15.72 5.08 -12.18
C LYS A 46 -15.62 6.55 -12.57
N GLU A 47 -16.27 7.45 -11.84
CA GLU A 47 -16.23 8.90 -12.12
C GLU A 47 -15.07 9.64 -11.44
N ARG A 48 -14.27 8.95 -10.60
CA ARG A 48 -13.18 9.58 -9.85
C ARG A 48 -11.85 9.45 -10.58
N LYS A 49 -11.17 10.59 -10.76
CA LYS A 49 -9.77 10.63 -11.19
C LYS A 49 -8.86 10.74 -9.97
N PHE A 50 -7.71 10.10 -10.02
CA PHE A 50 -6.67 10.19 -9.01
C PHE A 50 -5.30 10.10 -9.68
N ILE A 51 -4.28 10.65 -9.02
CA ILE A 51 -2.93 10.67 -9.59
C ILE A 51 -2.16 9.40 -9.26
N ALA A 52 -1.26 9.03 -10.16
CA ALA A 52 -0.14 8.14 -9.93
C ALA A 52 1.12 8.79 -10.51
N LEU A 53 2.28 8.49 -9.93
CA LEU A 53 3.56 9.00 -10.41
C LEU A 53 4.35 7.86 -11.01
N TYR A 54 4.53 7.92 -12.33
CA TYR A 54 5.28 6.91 -13.07
C TYR A 54 6.73 7.38 -13.29
N THR A 55 7.68 6.54 -12.92
CA THR A 55 9.11 6.79 -13.19
C THR A 55 9.69 5.58 -13.89
N GLN A 56 10.11 5.78 -15.13
CA GLN A 56 10.77 4.74 -15.92
C GLN A 56 12.16 4.44 -15.39
N THR A 57 12.65 3.23 -15.66
CA THR A 57 14.05 2.93 -15.46
C THR A 57 14.85 3.35 -16.70
N GLU A 58 15.99 3.98 -16.48
CA GLU A 58 16.97 4.32 -17.52
C GLU A 58 17.91 3.13 -17.82
N GLN A 59 17.82 2.06 -17.04
CA GLN A 59 18.64 0.88 -17.21
C GLN A 59 18.23 0.06 -18.44
N SER A 60 19.18 -0.50 -19.15
CA SER A 60 18.98 -1.25 -20.40
C SER A 60 18.07 -2.47 -20.28
N LYS A 61 17.91 -3.01 -19.05
CA LYS A 61 17.04 -4.16 -18.77
C LYS A 61 16.05 -3.79 -17.66
N ASN A 62 14.82 -3.48 -18.03
CA ASN A 62 13.73 -3.35 -17.10
C ASN A 62 13.29 -4.73 -16.57
N LEU A 63 13.21 -4.90 -15.25
CA LEU A 63 12.76 -6.15 -14.61
C LEU A 63 11.25 -6.19 -14.41
N GLY A 64 10.57 -5.05 -14.44
CA GLY A 64 9.15 -4.89 -14.22
C GLY A 64 8.82 -3.56 -13.57
N THR A 65 7.59 -3.41 -13.10
CA THR A 65 7.13 -2.18 -12.43
C THR A 65 6.67 -2.47 -11.00
N ALA A 66 7.16 -1.67 -10.06
CA ALA A 66 6.72 -1.66 -8.67
C ALA A 66 5.60 -0.64 -8.48
N ILE A 67 4.41 -1.08 -8.11
CA ILE A 67 3.36 -0.18 -7.61
C ILE A 67 3.65 0.10 -6.14
N ILE A 68 3.81 1.38 -5.80
CA ILE A 68 4.12 1.84 -4.44
C ILE A 68 2.86 2.38 -3.79
N LEU A 69 2.53 1.88 -2.60
CA LEU A 69 1.33 2.19 -1.85
C LEU A 69 1.72 2.85 -0.53
N HIS A 70 1.30 4.11 -0.34
CA HIS A 70 1.60 4.89 0.86
C HIS A 70 0.78 4.45 2.08
N ASP A 71 1.15 4.93 3.25
CA ASP A 71 0.43 4.72 4.50
C ASP A 71 -0.80 5.63 4.62
N GLN A 72 -1.56 5.50 5.72
CA GLN A 72 -2.72 6.33 6.03
C GLN A 72 -2.40 7.83 5.91
N GLY A 73 -3.32 8.57 5.30
CA GLY A 73 -3.19 10.02 5.14
C GLY A 73 -2.05 10.49 4.26
N GLY A 74 -1.31 9.56 3.61
CA GLY A 74 -0.17 9.83 2.77
C GLY A 74 -0.53 10.28 1.34
N TYR A 75 0.51 10.43 0.51
CA TYR A 75 0.39 10.79 -0.90
C TYR A 75 1.57 10.21 -1.72
N PRO A 76 1.49 10.18 -3.06
CA PRO A 76 2.42 9.43 -3.92
C PRO A 76 3.88 9.88 -3.91
N ASP A 77 4.18 11.06 -3.38
CA ASP A 77 5.55 11.61 -3.29
C ASP A 77 5.94 11.97 -1.85
N GLN A 78 5.34 11.31 -0.88
CA GLN A 78 5.57 11.61 0.54
C GLN A 78 7.02 11.29 0.97
N PHE A 79 7.70 12.31 1.49
CA PHE A 79 9.02 12.16 2.10
C PHE A 79 8.98 11.47 3.47
N PRO A 80 10.04 10.73 3.84
CA PRO A 80 11.18 10.38 3.00
C PRO A 80 10.98 9.09 2.21
N LEU A 81 10.16 8.14 2.71
CA LEU A 81 10.16 6.75 2.26
C LEU A 81 9.51 6.55 0.89
N ILE A 82 8.30 7.09 0.68
CA ILE A 82 7.57 6.88 -0.58
C ILE A 82 8.30 7.56 -1.73
N HIS A 83 8.75 8.80 -1.51
CA HIS A 83 9.61 9.51 -2.46
C HIS A 83 10.87 8.71 -2.79
N GLY A 84 11.59 8.24 -1.76
CA GLY A 84 12.81 7.48 -1.96
C GLY A 84 12.60 6.18 -2.73
N LEU A 85 11.57 5.40 -2.41
CA LEU A 85 11.22 4.20 -3.17
C LEU A 85 10.91 4.52 -4.63
N ARG A 86 10.15 5.59 -4.89
CA ARG A 86 9.78 6.02 -6.23
C ARG A 86 10.99 6.39 -7.10
N ILE A 87 12.01 7.03 -6.50
CA ILE A 87 13.21 7.49 -7.22
C ILE A 87 14.27 6.39 -7.34
N GLU A 88 14.49 5.60 -6.28
CA GLU A 88 15.58 4.64 -6.23
C GLU A 88 15.29 3.31 -6.95
N LEU A 89 14.04 2.84 -6.95
CA LEU A 89 13.71 1.61 -7.68
C LEU A 89 14.04 1.69 -9.17
N PRO A 90 13.78 2.81 -9.89
CA PRO A 90 14.17 2.98 -11.28
C PRO A 90 15.68 2.91 -11.53
N ALA A 91 16.50 3.42 -10.62
CA ALA A 91 17.95 3.29 -10.70
C ALA A 91 18.43 1.81 -10.60
N HIS A 92 17.58 0.93 -10.07
CA HIS A 92 17.84 -0.49 -9.89
C HIS A 92 16.98 -1.41 -10.78
N ARG A 93 16.63 -0.94 -11.97
CA ARG A 93 15.92 -1.69 -13.03
C ARG A 93 14.44 -2.02 -12.75
N TRP A 94 13.82 -1.35 -11.79
CA TRP A 94 12.38 -1.47 -11.51
C TRP A 94 11.71 -0.14 -11.81
N ALA A 95 10.95 -0.03 -12.88
CA ALA A 95 10.08 1.13 -13.02
C ALA A 95 9.18 1.25 -11.77
N SER A 96 8.76 2.45 -11.42
CA SER A 96 7.89 2.69 -10.28
C SER A 96 6.60 3.38 -10.68
N LEU A 97 5.48 2.99 -10.07
CA LEU A 97 4.19 3.65 -10.17
C LEU A 97 3.68 3.93 -8.74
N SER A 98 3.94 5.12 -8.23
CA SER A 98 3.49 5.51 -6.89
C SER A 98 2.04 6.02 -6.96
N LEU A 99 1.14 5.38 -6.21
CA LEU A 99 -0.30 5.50 -6.37
C LEU A 99 -0.92 6.36 -5.26
N GLN A 100 -1.80 7.31 -5.62
CA GLN A 100 -2.66 7.97 -4.64
C GLN A 100 -3.76 7.01 -4.18
N LEU A 101 -3.67 6.57 -2.94
CA LEU A 101 -4.74 5.84 -2.26
C LEU A 101 -5.79 6.80 -1.70
N PRO A 102 -7.04 6.36 -1.50
CA PRO A 102 -8.04 7.19 -0.85
C PRO A 102 -7.64 7.44 0.61
N ILE A 103 -7.88 8.65 1.08
CA ILE A 103 -7.53 9.09 2.44
C ILE A 103 -8.74 9.67 3.16
N LEU A 104 -8.73 9.60 4.49
CA LEU A 104 -9.68 10.28 5.37
C LEU A 104 -9.14 11.65 5.79
N GLU A 105 -9.97 12.38 6.53
CA GLU A 105 -9.58 13.65 7.15
C GLU A 105 -8.33 13.47 8.02
N GLU A 106 -7.66 14.58 8.28
CA GLU A 106 -6.46 14.59 9.12
C GLU A 106 -6.80 14.16 10.56
N GLY A 107 -5.99 13.25 11.10
CA GLY A 107 -6.19 12.71 12.45
C GLY A 107 -7.20 11.56 12.52
N ALA A 108 -7.82 11.14 11.42
CA ALA A 108 -8.71 9.98 11.43
C ALA A 108 -7.97 8.73 11.93
N PRO A 109 -8.60 7.92 12.81
CA PRO A 109 -8.04 6.66 13.28
C PRO A 109 -7.74 5.70 12.12
N VAL A 110 -6.66 4.94 12.21
CA VAL A 110 -6.28 3.97 11.17
C VAL A 110 -7.36 2.90 10.96
N GLU A 111 -8.10 2.56 11.99
CA GLU A 111 -9.20 1.60 11.93
C GLU A 111 -10.34 2.05 11.01
N ASP A 112 -10.59 3.34 10.90
CA ASP A 112 -11.66 3.93 10.08
C ASP A 112 -11.37 3.81 8.58
N TYR A 113 -10.10 3.71 8.20
CA TYR A 113 -9.68 3.44 6.81
C TYR A 113 -10.20 2.11 6.26
N GLN A 114 -10.71 1.22 7.10
CA GLN A 114 -11.41 0.02 6.64
C GLN A 114 -12.63 0.33 5.75
N SER A 115 -13.26 1.48 5.94
CA SER A 115 -14.36 1.97 5.09
C SER A 115 -13.91 2.25 3.66
N LEU A 116 -12.65 2.63 3.46
CA LEU A 116 -12.06 2.95 2.15
C LEU A 116 -11.45 1.75 1.44
N ARG A 117 -11.37 0.58 2.09
CA ARG A 117 -10.65 -0.58 1.55
C ARG A 117 -11.13 -1.00 0.15
N ALA A 118 -12.44 -1.01 -0.08
CA ALA A 118 -12.99 -1.37 -1.39
C ALA A 118 -12.53 -0.40 -2.50
N GLU A 119 -12.47 0.90 -2.19
CA GLU A 119 -11.96 1.92 -3.11
C GLU A 119 -10.44 1.76 -3.31
N THR A 120 -9.69 1.50 -2.24
CA THR A 120 -8.24 1.25 -2.32
C THR A 120 -7.93 0.08 -3.25
N LEU A 121 -8.59 -1.06 -3.07
CA LEU A 121 -8.38 -2.23 -3.93
C LEU A 121 -8.76 -1.95 -5.39
N ALA A 122 -9.82 -1.18 -5.63
CA ALA A 122 -10.22 -0.77 -6.97
C ALA A 122 -9.21 0.19 -7.64
N ARG A 123 -8.57 1.08 -6.88
CA ARG A 123 -7.49 1.94 -7.40
C ARG A 123 -6.24 1.13 -7.72
N ILE A 124 -5.87 0.13 -6.90
CA ILE A 124 -4.77 -0.80 -7.20
C ILE A 124 -5.08 -1.59 -8.47
N ASP A 125 -6.29 -2.11 -8.61
CA ASP A 125 -6.72 -2.82 -9.80
C ASP A 125 -6.64 -1.96 -11.06
N THR A 126 -7.07 -0.69 -10.98
CA THR A 126 -6.94 0.28 -12.07
C THR A 126 -5.48 0.51 -12.47
N ALA A 127 -4.57 0.58 -11.48
CA ALA A 127 -3.14 0.75 -11.74
C ALA A 127 -2.51 -0.51 -12.38
N VAL A 128 -2.90 -1.70 -11.92
CA VAL A 128 -2.45 -2.98 -12.53
C VAL A 128 -2.92 -3.08 -13.97
N ASN A 129 -4.20 -2.79 -14.24
CA ASN A 129 -4.77 -2.80 -15.58
C ASN A 129 -4.08 -1.77 -16.50
N PHE A 130 -3.78 -0.57 -16.00
CA PHE A 130 -3.00 0.43 -16.74
C PHE A 130 -1.63 -0.09 -17.14
N LEU A 131 -0.90 -0.75 -16.23
CA LEU A 131 0.41 -1.32 -16.53
C LEU A 131 0.32 -2.46 -17.56
N GLN A 132 -0.66 -3.34 -17.43
CA GLN A 132 -0.88 -4.44 -18.38
C GLN A 132 -1.21 -3.93 -19.78
N GLN A 133 -2.04 -2.90 -19.91
CA GLN A 133 -2.35 -2.23 -21.19
C GLN A 133 -1.11 -1.57 -21.81
N ASN A 134 -0.11 -1.23 -20.99
CA ASN A 134 1.20 -0.71 -21.45
C ASN A 134 2.27 -1.82 -21.56
N ASN A 135 1.85 -3.09 -21.70
CA ASN A 135 2.72 -4.26 -21.91
C ASN A 135 3.73 -4.51 -20.77
N VAL A 136 3.40 -4.13 -19.55
CA VAL A 136 4.20 -4.48 -18.37
C VAL A 136 3.85 -5.91 -17.93
N GLU A 137 4.78 -6.84 -18.11
CA GLU A 137 4.58 -8.26 -17.79
C GLU A 137 4.71 -8.57 -16.29
N LYS A 138 5.60 -7.86 -15.60
CA LYS A 138 5.89 -8.11 -14.18
C LYS A 138 5.51 -6.93 -13.34
N VAL A 139 4.48 -7.11 -12.53
CA VAL A 139 4.00 -6.13 -11.55
C VAL A 139 4.28 -6.67 -10.14
N VAL A 140 4.93 -5.86 -9.32
CA VAL A 140 5.14 -6.13 -7.89
C VAL A 140 4.50 -5.03 -7.06
N LEU A 141 4.10 -5.35 -5.83
CA LEU A 141 3.57 -4.35 -4.89
C LEU A 141 4.58 -4.06 -3.79
N VAL A 142 4.76 -2.79 -3.49
CA VAL A 142 5.56 -2.30 -2.35
C VAL A 142 4.65 -1.42 -1.50
N GLY A 143 4.18 -1.94 -0.38
CA GLY A 143 3.24 -1.23 0.50
C GLY A 143 3.90 -0.81 1.81
N PHE A 144 3.51 0.37 2.31
CA PHE A 144 3.92 0.89 3.60
C PHE A 144 2.71 1.08 4.53
N GLY A 145 2.82 0.63 5.77
CA GLY A 145 1.79 0.77 6.80
C GLY A 145 0.45 0.14 6.41
N LEU A 146 -0.57 0.96 6.26
CA LEU A 146 -1.89 0.55 5.77
C LEU A 146 -1.82 0.09 4.31
N GLY A 147 -1.04 0.78 3.46
CA GLY A 147 -0.82 0.37 2.07
C GLY A 147 -0.21 -1.03 1.95
N ALA A 148 0.58 -1.49 2.93
CA ALA A 148 1.09 -2.86 2.99
C ALA A 148 -0.04 -3.88 3.26
N SER A 149 -0.97 -3.54 4.16
CA SER A 149 -2.15 -4.37 4.44
C SER A 149 -3.06 -4.51 3.22
N ASP A 150 -3.23 -3.42 2.48
CA ASP A 150 -4.06 -3.41 1.27
C ASP A 150 -3.37 -4.11 0.09
N ALA A 151 -2.04 -3.97 -0.02
CA ALA A 151 -1.22 -4.74 -0.98
C ALA A 151 -1.39 -6.25 -0.79
N LEU A 152 -1.33 -6.73 0.46
CA LEU A 152 -1.57 -8.14 0.78
C LEU A 152 -2.99 -8.56 0.38
N ALA A 153 -3.99 -7.76 0.75
CA ALA A 153 -5.38 -8.10 0.44
C ALA A 153 -5.65 -8.17 -1.07
N TYR A 154 -5.01 -7.30 -1.85
CA TYR A 154 -5.09 -7.34 -3.31
C TYR A 154 -4.35 -8.55 -3.88
N ALA A 155 -3.10 -8.78 -3.48
CA ALA A 155 -2.29 -9.89 -3.99
C ALA A 155 -2.90 -11.27 -3.68
N ALA A 156 -3.59 -11.41 -2.54
CA ALA A 156 -4.27 -12.65 -2.18
C ALA A 156 -5.46 -13.01 -3.10
N GLN A 157 -5.92 -12.09 -3.93
CA GLN A 157 -7.06 -12.26 -4.84
C GLN A 157 -6.68 -12.07 -6.32
N ASN A 158 -5.41 -11.72 -6.60
CA ASN A 158 -4.99 -11.36 -7.95
C ASN A 158 -3.64 -11.97 -8.32
N ASN A 159 -3.64 -12.88 -9.29
CA ASN A 159 -2.45 -13.59 -9.76
C ASN A 159 -1.52 -12.74 -10.67
N ALA A 160 -1.89 -11.51 -11.01
CA ALA A 160 -1.03 -10.62 -11.79
C ALA A 160 0.20 -10.16 -10.98
N ILE A 161 0.11 -10.16 -9.65
CA ILE A 161 1.20 -9.73 -8.77
C ILE A 161 2.25 -10.84 -8.66
N LYS A 162 3.53 -10.47 -8.89
CA LYS A 162 4.64 -11.41 -8.93
C LYS A 162 5.51 -11.41 -7.68
N ALA A 163 5.46 -10.36 -6.86
CA ALA A 163 6.11 -10.31 -5.55
C ALA A 163 5.48 -9.21 -4.69
N LEU A 164 5.67 -9.28 -3.38
CA LEU A 164 5.05 -8.39 -2.41
C LEU A 164 6.07 -7.95 -1.34
N ALA A 165 6.35 -6.67 -1.26
CA ALA A 165 7.11 -6.07 -0.16
C ALA A 165 6.18 -5.35 0.81
N LEU A 166 6.14 -5.82 2.04
CA LEU A 166 5.32 -5.34 3.14
C LEU A 166 6.21 -4.58 4.13
N ILE A 167 6.05 -3.27 4.21
CA ILE A 167 6.86 -2.41 5.09
C ILE A 167 5.98 -1.92 6.24
N SER A 168 6.41 -2.16 7.48
CA SER A 168 5.70 -1.72 8.71
C SER A 168 4.20 -2.05 8.68
N THR A 169 3.85 -3.24 8.28
CA THR A 169 2.47 -3.62 7.95
C THR A 169 1.49 -3.37 9.09
N PHE A 170 0.45 -2.60 8.82
CA PHE A 170 -0.69 -2.49 9.72
C PHE A 170 -1.49 -3.80 9.73
N VAL A 171 -1.69 -4.36 10.92
CA VAL A 171 -2.55 -5.54 11.12
C VAL A 171 -3.73 -5.14 12.00
N PRO A 172 -4.98 -5.34 11.55
CA PRO A 172 -6.16 -4.95 12.31
C PRO A 172 -6.18 -5.52 13.74
N ALA A 173 -6.72 -4.75 14.70
CA ALA A 173 -6.90 -5.21 16.07
C ALA A 173 -8.05 -6.20 16.22
N ASP A 174 -9.08 -6.06 15.38
CA ASP A 174 -10.21 -6.98 15.33
C ASP A 174 -9.75 -8.41 15.02
N LYS A 175 -10.18 -9.37 15.84
CA LYS A 175 -9.72 -10.76 15.76
C LYS A 175 -10.07 -11.43 14.43
N GLN A 176 -11.25 -11.16 13.88
CA GLN A 176 -11.69 -11.77 12.62
C GLN A 176 -10.90 -11.19 11.44
N LYS A 177 -10.73 -9.88 11.37
CA LYS A 177 -9.92 -9.21 10.35
C LYS A 177 -8.44 -9.60 10.45
N GLN A 178 -7.92 -9.73 11.67
CA GLN A 178 -6.56 -10.24 11.90
C GLN A 178 -6.40 -11.67 11.39
N GLN A 179 -7.37 -12.56 11.68
CA GLN A 179 -7.33 -13.93 11.18
C GLN A 179 -7.41 -13.96 9.65
N GLN A 180 -8.27 -13.13 9.04
CA GLN A 180 -8.34 -13.00 7.58
C GLN A 180 -6.99 -12.57 6.98
N PHE A 181 -6.33 -11.56 7.57
CA PHE A 181 -5.00 -11.12 7.16
C PHE A 181 -3.98 -12.27 7.20
N ILE A 182 -3.95 -13.03 8.29
CA ILE A 182 -3.04 -14.17 8.47
C ILE A 182 -3.34 -15.28 7.45
N THR A 183 -4.61 -15.58 7.20
CA THR A 183 -5.02 -16.56 6.19
C THR A 183 -4.62 -16.13 4.78
N GLN A 184 -4.80 -14.86 4.43
CA GLN A 184 -4.36 -14.30 3.15
C GLN A 184 -2.84 -14.43 2.98
N LEU A 185 -2.06 -14.10 4.02
CA LEU A 185 -0.60 -14.20 3.96
C LEU A 185 -0.13 -15.64 3.80
N SER A 186 -0.76 -16.60 4.51
CA SER A 186 -0.38 -18.02 4.42
C SER A 186 -0.75 -18.69 3.09
N ALA A 187 -1.70 -18.10 2.36
CA ALA A 187 -2.13 -18.62 1.05
C ALA A 187 -1.27 -18.12 -0.12
N LEU A 188 -0.37 -17.16 0.11
CA LEU A 188 0.47 -16.63 -0.97
C LEU A 188 1.57 -17.60 -1.39
N ASN A 189 1.66 -17.82 -2.70
CA ASN A 189 2.72 -18.62 -3.33
C ASN A 189 3.69 -17.76 -4.15
N ILE A 190 3.73 -16.45 -3.91
CA ILE A 190 4.67 -15.50 -4.52
C ILE A 190 5.71 -15.08 -3.49
N PRO A 191 6.89 -14.57 -3.91
CA PRO A 191 7.87 -14.01 -2.98
C PRO A 191 7.29 -12.89 -2.12
N VAL A 192 7.54 -12.96 -0.80
CA VAL A 192 7.09 -11.96 0.18
C VAL A 192 8.24 -11.48 1.04
N LEU A 193 8.47 -10.17 1.08
CA LEU A 193 9.33 -9.50 2.05
C LEU A 193 8.44 -8.82 3.11
N ASP A 194 8.52 -9.23 4.36
CA ASP A 194 7.92 -8.55 5.51
C ASP A 194 9.02 -7.85 6.31
N ILE A 195 9.12 -6.53 6.20
CA ILE A 195 10.14 -5.74 6.88
C ILE A 195 9.50 -4.72 7.82
N TYR A 196 9.96 -4.66 9.07
CA TYR A 196 9.42 -3.76 10.07
C TYR A 196 10.52 -3.19 10.98
N ALA A 197 10.23 -2.05 11.57
CA ALA A 197 11.13 -1.35 12.48
C ALA A 197 11.09 -1.98 13.90
N GLU A 198 12.21 -2.00 14.60
CA GLU A 198 12.24 -2.48 15.99
C GLU A 198 11.31 -1.68 16.91
N ASN A 199 11.24 -0.35 16.69
CA ASN A 199 10.36 0.56 17.41
C ASN A 199 9.14 0.97 16.57
N ASP A 200 8.63 0.04 15.74
CA ASP A 200 7.42 0.22 14.95
C ASP A 200 6.15 0.34 15.82
N TRP A 201 5.02 0.62 15.22
CA TRP A 201 3.74 0.58 15.89
C TRP A 201 3.56 -0.72 16.68
N LEU A 202 2.97 -0.59 17.87
CA LEU A 202 2.82 -1.73 18.76
C LEU A 202 2.14 -2.93 18.09
N LYS A 203 1.09 -2.70 17.30
CA LYS A 203 0.35 -3.77 16.59
C LYS A 203 1.23 -4.45 15.54
N THR A 204 2.04 -3.71 14.80
CA THR A 204 3.00 -4.26 13.83
C THR A 204 3.99 -5.21 14.52
N ARG A 205 4.54 -4.78 15.65
CA ARG A 205 5.51 -5.56 16.43
C ARG A 205 4.88 -6.80 17.08
N LEU A 206 3.74 -6.65 17.74
CA LEU A 206 3.04 -7.76 18.43
C LEU A 206 2.56 -8.85 17.45
N THR A 207 2.31 -8.51 16.20
CA THR A 207 1.86 -9.46 15.17
C THR A 207 2.99 -10.05 14.34
N ALA A 208 4.23 -9.58 14.49
CA ALA A 208 5.38 -10.04 13.69
C ALA A 208 5.59 -11.56 13.74
N ARG A 209 5.51 -12.17 14.93
CA ARG A 209 5.59 -13.63 15.06
C ARG A 209 4.47 -14.35 14.32
N LYS A 210 3.24 -13.85 14.38
CA LYS A 210 2.11 -14.45 13.64
C LYS A 210 2.32 -14.39 12.14
N ARG A 211 2.81 -13.24 11.61
CA ARG A 211 3.13 -13.08 10.20
C ARG A 211 4.24 -14.05 9.76
N ARG A 212 5.30 -14.17 10.56
CA ARG A 212 6.39 -15.14 10.29
C ARG A 212 5.88 -16.56 10.24
N LEU A 213 5.00 -16.95 11.16
CA LEU A 213 4.41 -18.29 11.18
C LEU A 213 3.47 -18.52 9.99
N ALA A 214 2.74 -17.48 9.56
CA ALA A 214 1.88 -17.56 8.38
C ALA A 214 2.68 -17.76 7.08
N GLY A 215 3.84 -17.11 6.97
CA GLY A 215 4.71 -17.24 5.79
C GLY A 215 5.64 -18.46 5.79
N ARG A 216 5.65 -19.29 6.84
CA ARG A 216 6.67 -20.36 7.02
C ARG A 216 6.71 -21.41 5.91
N ASP A 217 5.56 -21.67 5.28
CA ASP A 217 5.44 -22.69 4.23
C ASP A 217 5.71 -22.12 2.82
N ASN A 218 5.93 -20.80 2.70
CA ASN A 218 6.38 -20.14 1.50
C ASN A 218 7.91 -20.02 1.52
N ALA A 219 8.59 -20.77 0.65
CA ALA A 219 10.07 -20.81 0.59
C ALA A 219 10.70 -19.44 0.33
N ASP A 220 9.97 -18.52 -0.35
CA ASP A 220 10.41 -17.19 -0.72
C ASP A 220 9.90 -16.11 0.26
N PHE A 221 9.35 -16.52 1.40
CA PHE A 221 9.00 -15.59 2.48
C PHE A 221 10.23 -15.19 3.29
N ARG A 222 10.43 -13.90 3.44
CA ARG A 222 11.49 -13.34 4.27
C ARG A 222 10.97 -12.28 5.22
N GLN A 223 11.22 -12.43 6.52
CA GLN A 223 10.92 -11.39 7.51
C GLN A 223 12.23 -10.76 8.01
N ILE A 224 12.27 -9.43 8.08
CA ILE A 224 13.41 -8.64 8.55
C ILE A 224 12.93 -7.64 9.59
N ILE A 225 13.66 -7.57 10.72
CA ILE A 225 13.56 -6.48 11.69
C ILE A 225 14.71 -5.51 11.46
N MET A 226 14.41 -4.21 11.46
CA MET A 226 15.43 -3.16 11.37
C MET A 226 15.67 -2.57 12.77
N PRO A 227 16.88 -2.72 13.32
CA PRO A 227 17.18 -2.23 14.65
C PRO A 227 17.19 -0.70 14.70
N ASP A 228 17.04 -0.15 15.89
CA ASP A 228 17.13 1.29 16.20
C ASP A 228 16.27 2.21 15.33
N THR A 229 15.19 1.66 14.74
CA THR A 229 14.35 2.36 13.77
C THR A 229 12.89 2.38 14.26
N GLY A 230 12.20 3.48 14.00
CA GLY A 230 10.75 3.63 14.25
C GLY A 230 9.91 3.60 12.98
N HIS A 231 8.58 3.62 13.13
CA HIS A 231 7.62 3.54 12.04
C HIS A 231 7.85 4.55 10.91
N ALA A 232 8.26 5.77 11.26
CA ALA A 232 8.50 6.84 10.27
C ALA A 232 9.76 6.64 9.40
N TRP A 233 10.59 5.64 9.69
CA TRP A 233 11.83 5.28 8.97
C TRP A 233 12.85 6.41 8.83
N ARG A 234 12.77 7.44 9.68
CA ARG A 234 13.72 8.56 9.64
C ARG A 234 15.16 8.05 9.85
N HIS A 235 16.07 8.49 8.98
CA HIS A 235 17.49 8.11 8.95
C HIS A 235 17.77 6.63 8.62
N ALA A 236 16.75 5.82 8.41
CA ALA A 236 16.89 4.42 8.00
C ALA A 236 16.26 4.12 6.62
N GLU A 237 15.63 5.11 5.99
CA GLU A 237 14.96 4.99 4.69
C GLU A 237 15.90 4.49 3.59
N VAL A 238 17.11 5.00 3.52
CA VAL A 238 18.11 4.58 2.51
C VAL A 238 18.45 3.09 2.64
N LEU A 239 18.66 2.61 3.86
CA LEU A 239 18.96 1.19 4.11
C LEU A 239 17.73 0.31 3.83
N LEU A 240 16.54 0.78 4.20
CA LEU A 240 15.29 0.09 3.90
C LEU A 240 15.10 -0.08 2.38
N ILE A 241 15.20 1.02 1.63
CA ILE A 241 15.06 1.03 0.18
C ILE A 241 16.08 0.08 -0.47
N LYS A 242 17.34 0.11 -0.01
CA LYS A 242 18.38 -0.82 -0.44
C LYS A 242 18.00 -2.28 -0.18
N ARG A 243 17.37 -2.59 0.94
CA ARG A 243 16.88 -3.94 1.25
C ARG A 243 15.76 -4.35 0.30
N VAL A 244 14.84 -3.45 0.00
CA VAL A 244 13.71 -3.71 -0.91
C VAL A 244 14.22 -4.02 -2.33
N TYR A 245 15.00 -3.11 -2.94
CA TYR A 245 15.45 -3.35 -4.31
C TYR A 245 16.45 -4.53 -4.43
N SER A 246 17.30 -4.74 -3.43
CA SER A 246 18.21 -5.90 -3.44
C SER A 246 17.47 -7.23 -3.29
N TRP A 247 16.35 -7.23 -2.54
CA TRP A 247 15.49 -8.40 -2.44
C TRP A 247 14.75 -8.64 -3.75
N LEU A 248 14.08 -7.62 -4.31
CA LEU A 248 13.41 -7.71 -5.60
C LEU A 248 14.35 -8.22 -6.70
N SER A 249 15.56 -7.65 -6.79
CA SER A 249 16.53 -8.08 -7.80
C SER A 249 16.88 -9.57 -7.68
N ARG A 250 17.01 -10.10 -6.46
CA ARG A 250 17.29 -11.53 -6.26
C ARG A 250 16.16 -12.47 -6.65
N GLN A 251 14.91 -11.99 -6.62
CA GLN A 251 13.76 -12.82 -7.02
C GLN A 251 13.63 -12.93 -8.55
N PHE A 252 14.21 -12.00 -9.32
CA PHE A 252 13.94 -11.92 -10.76
C PHE A 252 15.21 -11.90 -11.64
N LEU A 253 16.39 -12.06 -11.06
CA LEU A 253 17.67 -12.26 -11.76
C LEU A 253 18.04 -13.70 -11.86
#